data_8deb17a5f7a1b95d9895f84328228ef1
#
_entry.id   8deb17a5f7a1b95d9895f84328228ef1
#
_cell.length_a   1.000
_cell.length_b   1.000
_cell.length_c   1.000
_cell.angle_alpha   90.00
_cell.angle_beta   90.00
_cell.angle_gamma   90.00
#
_symmetry.space_group_name_H-M   'P 1'
#
loop_
_entity.id
_entity.type
_entity.pdbx_description
1 polymer ?
#
loop_
_entity_poly.entity_id
_entity_poly.type
_entity_poly.pdbx_seq_one_letter_code
_entity_poly.pdbx_strand_id
1 'polypeptide(L)'
;MTKKFSLKSIVTNAVLSMTAVAVLLVSIFSGVIAVGLSPRPMTRGGSENSVALMFNIHWGSDLLEPLINTLSDNGVTASFFIGGSWAFNNEELLRKIHEAGHEIGNLGYFQLDHRQVSQARSREDIQATHRLIRNVLGINMTLFTPPMGFYSDTTLKAAEGLGYRVIIPTIDTFDWRDRNRAIIHDRAIENLSGGNFILLHPTHHTIEALPSIINTVRGRGLNLTTVSGAIGQTI
;
A
#
# COMPACT_ATOMS: atom_id res chain seq x y z
N MET A 1 14.96 55.67 46.82
CA MET A 1 15.12 56.02 45.40
C MET A 1 14.15 55.21 44.59
N THR A 2 13.00 55.75 44.24
CA THR A 2 12.01 55.06 43.39
C THR A 2 12.32 55.31 41.91
N LYS A 3 12.73 54.23 41.18
CA LYS A 3 12.94 54.32 39.72
C LYS A 3 11.59 54.58 39.04
N LYS A 4 11.41 55.79 38.51
CA LYS A 4 10.30 56.11 37.61
C LYS A 4 10.55 55.40 36.26
N PHE A 5 9.78 54.38 35.96
CA PHE A 5 9.77 53.77 34.62
C PHE A 5 9.16 54.74 33.62
N SER A 6 9.84 54.96 32.50
CA SER A 6 9.33 55.80 31.41
C SER A 6 8.07 55.14 30.80
N LEU A 7 7.04 55.96 30.51
CA LEU A 7 5.79 55.53 29.87
C LEU A 7 6.09 54.72 28.59
N LYS A 8 7.11 55.09 27.82
CA LYS A 8 7.58 54.36 26.64
C LYS A 8 8.01 52.93 26.98
N SER A 9 8.76 52.70 28.10
CA SER A 9 9.19 51.39 28.51
C SER A 9 8.03 50.52 28.95
N ILE A 10 7.01 51.08 29.62
CA ILE A 10 5.83 50.34 30.05
C ILE A 10 5.02 49.90 28.84
N VAL A 11 4.82 50.78 27.84
CA VAL A 11 4.09 50.46 26.60
C VAL A 11 4.81 49.41 25.77
N THR A 12 6.14 49.53 25.62
CA THR A 12 6.95 48.53 24.87
C THR A 12 6.89 47.15 25.53
N ASN A 13 7.00 47.05 26.86
CA ASN A 13 6.90 45.77 27.56
C ASN A 13 5.47 45.21 27.48
N ALA A 14 4.43 46.01 27.53
CA ALA A 14 3.07 45.53 27.35
C ALA A 14 2.81 44.98 25.95
N VAL A 15 3.33 45.62 24.90
CA VAL A 15 3.23 45.15 23.53
C VAL A 15 3.99 43.84 23.34
N LEU A 16 5.26 43.73 23.87
CA LEU A 16 6.04 42.52 23.80
C LEU A 16 5.37 41.32 24.55
N SER A 17 4.76 41.59 25.70
CA SER A 17 4.04 40.57 26.46
C SER A 17 2.79 40.11 25.70
N MET A 18 2.06 41.02 25.08
CA MET A 18 0.84 40.71 24.31
C MET A 18 1.18 39.91 23.03
N THR A 19 2.28 40.26 22.36
CA THR A 19 2.75 39.49 21.17
C THR A 19 3.22 38.08 21.59
N ALA A 20 3.94 37.92 22.70
CA ALA A 20 4.33 36.63 23.22
C ALA A 20 3.14 35.73 23.59
N VAL A 21 2.13 36.30 24.24
CA VAL A 21 0.88 35.60 24.55
C VAL A 21 0.12 35.22 23.30
N ALA A 22 0.04 36.11 22.30
CA ALA A 22 -0.61 35.83 21.02
C ALA A 22 0.10 34.69 20.25
N VAL A 23 1.44 34.68 20.21
CA VAL A 23 2.24 33.61 19.61
C VAL A 23 2.04 32.30 20.36
N LEU A 24 1.99 32.32 21.71
CA LEU A 24 1.74 31.14 22.52
C LEU A 24 0.32 30.55 22.28
N LEU A 25 -0.68 31.41 22.19
CA LEU A 25 -2.06 31.03 21.88
C LEU A 25 -2.15 30.45 20.46
N VAL A 26 -1.53 31.06 19.46
CA VAL A 26 -1.50 30.51 18.09
C VAL A 26 -0.78 29.16 18.08
N SER A 27 0.32 28.97 18.83
CA SER A 27 1.01 27.68 18.92
C SER A 27 0.17 26.60 19.58
N ILE A 28 -0.59 26.96 20.64
CA ILE A 28 -1.50 26.05 21.33
C ILE A 28 -2.69 25.70 20.41
N PHE A 29 -3.28 26.68 19.74
CA PHE A 29 -4.39 26.45 18.81
C PHE A 29 -3.97 25.71 17.54
N SER A 30 -2.78 25.96 17.01
CA SER A 30 -2.23 25.23 15.86
C SER A 30 -1.94 23.76 16.18
N GLY A 31 -1.63 23.44 17.45
CA GLY A 31 -1.46 22.07 17.92
C GLY A 31 -2.78 21.31 18.13
N VAL A 32 -3.91 21.99 18.26
CA VAL A 32 -5.22 21.39 18.55
C VAL A 32 -6.04 21.08 17.29
N ILE A 33 -5.66 21.59 16.10
CA ILE A 33 -6.38 21.30 14.85
C ILE A 33 -5.62 20.28 13.97
N ALA A 34 -4.80 19.43 14.56
CA ALA A 34 -4.60 18.12 13.99
C ALA A 34 -5.80 17.26 14.46
N VAL A 35 -7.00 17.54 13.93
CA VAL A 35 -8.04 16.50 13.83
C VAL A 35 -7.38 15.43 12.97
N GLY A 36 -6.77 14.44 13.65
CA GLY A 36 -6.20 13.29 13.01
C GLY A 36 -7.31 12.61 12.23
N LEU A 37 -7.39 12.91 10.93
CA LEU A 37 -8.21 12.11 10.04
C LEU A 37 -7.72 10.67 10.28
N SER A 38 -8.61 9.82 10.77
CA SER A 38 -8.27 8.41 10.92
C SER A 38 -7.70 7.91 9.60
N PRO A 39 -6.57 7.22 9.60
CA PRO A 39 -5.97 6.73 8.38
C PRO A 39 -7.01 5.91 7.61
N ARG A 40 -7.06 6.10 6.30
CA ARG A 40 -7.99 5.38 5.43
C ARG A 40 -7.20 4.51 4.46
N PRO A 41 -7.70 3.31 4.15
CA PRO A 41 -7.06 2.51 3.11
C PRO A 41 -7.27 3.18 1.75
N MET A 42 -6.31 2.95 0.87
CA MET A 42 -6.43 3.33 -0.53
C MET A 42 -7.09 2.17 -1.28
N THR A 43 -8.25 2.43 -1.85
CA THR A 43 -9.01 1.47 -2.65
C THR A 43 -8.89 1.72 -4.14
N ARG A 44 -8.23 2.84 -4.52
CA ARG A 44 -8.06 3.27 -5.90
C ARG A 44 -6.87 4.23 -6.02
N GLY A 45 -6.16 4.16 -7.13
CA GLY A 45 -5.13 5.12 -7.51
C GLY A 45 -5.71 6.42 -8.05
N GLY A 46 -4.88 7.47 -8.08
CA GLY A 46 -5.24 8.77 -8.64
C GLY A 46 -5.13 8.88 -10.17
N SER A 47 -4.54 7.89 -10.83
CA SER A 47 -4.37 7.89 -12.29
C SER A 47 -5.66 7.49 -13.01
N GLU A 48 -6.20 8.38 -13.85
CA GLU A 48 -7.39 8.06 -14.65
C GLU A 48 -7.09 7.15 -15.85
N ASN A 49 -5.81 7.01 -16.23
CA ASN A 49 -5.39 6.30 -17.43
C ASN A 49 -4.59 5.01 -17.13
N SER A 50 -4.47 4.63 -15.86
CA SER A 50 -3.67 3.45 -15.49
C SER A 50 -4.41 2.56 -14.50
N VAL A 51 -4.17 1.25 -14.59
CA VAL A 51 -4.63 0.24 -13.64
C VAL A 51 -3.45 -0.57 -13.16
N ALA A 52 -3.53 -1.10 -11.93
CA ALA A 52 -2.49 -1.95 -11.38
C ALA A 52 -2.96 -3.40 -11.24
N LEU A 53 -2.12 -4.33 -11.70
CA LEU A 53 -2.25 -5.73 -11.31
C LEU A 53 -1.54 -5.93 -9.98
N MET A 54 -2.24 -6.48 -8.98
CA MET A 54 -1.66 -6.83 -7.69
C MET A 54 -1.83 -8.32 -7.42
N PHE A 55 -0.74 -8.96 -7.01
CA PHE A 55 -0.70 -10.39 -6.70
C PHE A 55 -0.44 -10.61 -5.23
N ASN A 56 -1.30 -11.36 -4.54
CA ASN A 56 -1.03 -11.80 -3.17
C ASN A 56 -0.30 -13.14 -3.18
N ILE A 57 0.91 -13.16 -2.60
CA ILE A 57 1.81 -14.30 -2.61
C ILE A 57 2.02 -14.84 -1.19
N HIS A 58 1.38 -15.94 -0.87
CA HIS A 58 1.57 -16.73 0.35
C HIS A 58 1.47 -18.24 0.10
N TRP A 59 1.32 -18.62 -1.18
CA TRP A 59 1.31 -19.99 -1.71
C TRP A 59 1.59 -19.96 -3.23
N GLY A 60 1.57 -21.11 -3.91
CA GLY A 60 1.67 -21.22 -5.38
C GLY A 60 3.09 -21.01 -5.92
N SER A 61 4.11 -21.41 -5.16
CA SER A 61 5.54 -21.23 -5.53
C SER A 61 5.89 -21.82 -6.90
N ASP A 62 5.29 -22.95 -7.26
CA ASP A 62 5.48 -23.65 -8.52
C ASP A 62 4.95 -22.88 -9.75
N LEU A 63 4.05 -21.92 -9.52
CA LEU A 63 3.42 -21.11 -10.56
C LEU A 63 4.03 -19.71 -10.72
N LEU A 64 4.98 -19.33 -9.85
CA LEU A 64 5.54 -17.97 -9.91
C LEU A 64 6.43 -17.73 -11.12
N GLU A 65 7.28 -18.67 -11.51
CA GLU A 65 8.09 -18.48 -12.72
C GLU A 65 7.23 -18.38 -13.99
N PRO A 66 6.23 -19.28 -14.22
CA PRO A 66 5.28 -19.10 -15.31
C PRO A 66 4.52 -17.76 -15.27
N LEU A 67 4.14 -17.29 -14.08
CA LEU A 67 3.47 -16.00 -13.89
C LEU A 67 4.37 -14.83 -14.29
N ILE A 68 5.61 -14.78 -13.78
CA ILE A 68 6.61 -13.76 -14.09
C ILE A 68 6.89 -13.73 -15.59
N ASN A 69 7.11 -14.90 -16.20
CA ASN A 69 7.34 -15.01 -17.64
C ASN A 69 6.14 -14.48 -18.44
N THR A 70 4.92 -14.82 -18.06
CA THR A 70 3.72 -14.32 -18.74
C THR A 70 3.61 -12.79 -18.65
N LEU A 71 3.94 -12.18 -17.51
CA LEU A 71 3.97 -10.71 -17.37
C LEU A 71 5.08 -10.10 -18.23
N SER A 72 6.27 -10.68 -18.21
CA SER A 72 7.43 -10.24 -19.01
C SER A 72 7.16 -10.31 -20.50
N ASP A 73 6.61 -11.43 -20.99
CA ASP A 73 6.27 -11.64 -22.41
C ASP A 73 5.23 -10.62 -22.90
N ASN A 74 4.42 -10.10 -22.00
CA ASN A 74 3.45 -9.06 -22.28
C ASN A 74 3.96 -7.64 -21.96
N GLY A 75 5.21 -7.48 -21.51
CA GLY A 75 5.79 -6.19 -21.16
C GLY A 75 5.03 -5.47 -20.03
N VAL A 76 4.64 -6.20 -18.99
CA VAL A 76 3.86 -5.68 -17.86
C VAL A 76 4.65 -5.82 -16.57
N THR A 77 4.78 -4.72 -15.82
CA THR A 77 5.18 -4.75 -14.41
C THR A 77 3.94 -4.74 -13.52
N ALA A 78 4.00 -5.47 -12.41
CA ALA A 78 2.90 -5.63 -11.46
C ALA A 78 3.41 -5.45 -10.02
N SER A 79 2.49 -5.42 -9.05
CA SER A 79 2.82 -5.36 -7.62
C SER A 79 2.55 -6.70 -6.95
N PHE A 80 3.55 -7.24 -6.29
CA PHE A 80 3.50 -8.50 -5.57
C PHE A 80 3.51 -8.24 -4.07
N PHE A 81 2.39 -8.52 -3.39
CA PHE A 81 2.27 -8.41 -1.95
C PHE A 81 2.67 -9.74 -1.31
N ILE A 82 3.76 -9.72 -0.60
CA ILE A 82 4.49 -10.93 -0.15
C ILE A 82 4.17 -11.24 1.31
N GLY A 83 3.72 -12.46 1.56
CA GLY A 83 3.59 -13.04 2.90
C GLY A 83 4.94 -13.42 3.47
N GLY A 84 5.25 -12.97 4.70
CA GLY A 84 6.58 -13.17 5.27
C GLY A 84 6.93 -14.64 5.52
N SER A 85 5.98 -15.46 5.99
CA SER A 85 6.21 -16.90 6.18
C SER A 85 6.49 -17.64 4.85
N TRP A 86 5.88 -17.19 3.77
CA TRP A 86 6.18 -17.70 2.44
C TRP A 86 7.58 -17.28 1.98
N ALA A 87 7.91 -15.99 2.13
CA ALA A 87 9.19 -15.42 1.73
C ALA A 87 10.37 -16.11 2.44
N PHE A 88 10.22 -16.43 3.72
CA PHE A 88 11.23 -17.14 4.51
C PHE A 88 11.62 -18.50 3.90
N ASN A 89 10.67 -19.18 3.26
CA ASN A 89 10.91 -20.48 2.64
C ASN A 89 11.19 -20.39 1.13
N ASN A 90 11.12 -19.21 0.53
CA ASN A 90 11.19 -19.03 -0.93
C ASN A 90 12.01 -17.79 -1.32
N GLU A 91 13.15 -17.56 -0.65
CA GLU A 91 13.98 -16.36 -0.89
C GLU A 91 14.45 -16.23 -2.36
N GLU A 92 14.74 -17.34 -3.02
CA GLU A 92 15.15 -17.34 -4.43
C GLU A 92 14.02 -16.83 -5.34
N LEU A 93 12.79 -17.30 -5.14
CA LEU A 93 11.64 -16.84 -5.91
C LEU A 93 11.32 -15.38 -5.61
N LEU A 94 11.48 -14.95 -4.36
CA LEU A 94 11.34 -13.54 -3.98
C LEU A 94 12.34 -12.65 -4.75
N ARG A 95 13.61 -13.08 -4.86
CA ARG A 95 14.62 -12.37 -5.66
C ARG A 95 14.22 -12.31 -7.14
N LYS A 96 13.76 -13.42 -7.72
CA LYS A 96 13.30 -13.46 -9.11
C LYS A 96 12.17 -12.47 -9.40
N ILE A 97 11.19 -12.34 -8.49
CA ILE A 97 10.12 -11.32 -8.62
C ILE A 97 10.71 -9.91 -8.66
N HIS A 98 11.63 -9.62 -7.75
CA HIS A 98 12.26 -8.30 -7.66
C HIS A 98 13.16 -7.99 -8.86
N GLU A 99 13.99 -8.94 -9.26
CA GLU A 99 14.92 -8.82 -10.42
C GLU A 99 14.19 -8.66 -11.76
N ALA A 100 12.96 -9.21 -11.84
CA ALA A 100 12.07 -8.97 -12.99
C ALA A 100 11.44 -7.55 -13.01
N GLY A 101 11.79 -6.68 -12.04
CA GLY A 101 11.35 -5.28 -11.99
C GLY A 101 9.95 -5.09 -11.40
N HIS A 102 9.38 -6.11 -10.76
CA HIS A 102 8.08 -6.00 -10.11
C HIS A 102 8.18 -5.27 -8.76
N GLU A 103 7.12 -4.54 -8.41
CA GLU A 103 6.99 -3.89 -7.11
C GLU A 103 6.72 -4.92 -6.02
N ILE A 104 7.40 -4.78 -4.88
CA ILE A 104 7.22 -5.64 -3.72
C ILE A 104 6.46 -4.88 -2.63
N GLY A 105 5.31 -5.43 -2.22
CA GLY A 105 4.50 -4.99 -1.10
C GLY A 105 4.46 -6.01 0.03
N ASN A 106 3.91 -5.62 1.16
CA ASN A 106 3.81 -6.41 2.39
C ASN A 106 2.40 -7.01 2.53
N LEU A 107 2.30 -8.32 2.79
CA LEU A 107 1.05 -9.06 3.03
C LEU A 107 0.93 -9.56 4.49
N GLY A 108 1.75 -9.02 5.42
CA GLY A 108 1.88 -9.58 6.76
C GLY A 108 2.70 -10.88 6.80
N TYR A 109 3.03 -11.34 8.01
CA TYR A 109 3.86 -12.53 8.19
C TYR A 109 3.04 -13.82 8.34
N PHE A 110 1.98 -13.78 9.16
CA PHE A 110 1.24 -14.95 9.61
C PHE A 110 -0.17 -15.10 8.99
N GLN A 111 -0.53 -14.31 7.98
CA GLN A 111 -1.87 -14.30 7.38
C GLN A 111 -2.99 -14.07 8.43
N LEU A 112 -2.80 -13.11 9.32
CA LEU A 112 -3.73 -12.80 10.41
C LEU A 112 -5.01 -12.14 9.91
N ASP A 113 -6.14 -12.43 10.58
CA ASP A 113 -7.32 -11.57 10.52
C ASP A 113 -7.08 -10.32 11.38
N HIS A 114 -6.67 -9.24 10.74
CA HIS A 114 -6.31 -7.97 11.41
C HIS A 114 -7.49 -7.26 12.08
N ARG A 115 -8.73 -7.73 11.89
CA ARG A 115 -9.90 -7.24 12.66
C ARG A 115 -9.91 -7.76 14.09
N GLN A 116 -9.27 -8.90 14.34
CA GLN A 116 -9.31 -9.64 15.58
C GLN A 116 -8.06 -9.49 16.44
N VAL A 117 -7.07 -8.75 15.97
CA VAL A 117 -5.80 -8.58 16.70
C VAL A 117 -5.58 -7.13 17.15
N SER A 118 -4.78 -6.96 18.20
CA SER A 118 -4.43 -5.65 18.70
C SER A 118 -3.56 -4.86 17.72
N GLN A 119 -3.48 -3.53 17.89
CA GLN A 119 -2.59 -2.68 17.13
C GLN A 119 -1.13 -3.12 17.24
N ALA A 120 -0.70 -3.52 18.44
CA ALA A 120 0.65 -4.01 18.69
C ALA A 120 0.94 -5.29 17.87
N ARG A 121 -0.01 -6.23 17.84
CA ARG A 121 0.11 -7.48 17.08
C ARG A 121 0.11 -7.23 15.56
N SER A 122 -0.75 -6.32 15.06
CA SER A 122 -0.72 -5.89 13.65
C SER A 122 0.63 -5.28 13.28
N ARG A 123 1.15 -4.40 14.15
CA ARG A 123 2.47 -3.78 13.96
C ARG A 123 3.59 -4.82 13.89
N GLU A 124 3.59 -5.78 14.79
CA GLU A 124 4.58 -6.85 14.86
C GLU A 124 4.58 -7.71 13.59
N ASP A 125 3.40 -8.09 13.11
CA ASP A 125 3.20 -8.88 11.90
C ASP A 125 3.74 -8.17 10.65
N ILE A 126 3.40 -6.90 10.46
CA ILE A 126 3.89 -6.06 9.36
C ILE A 126 5.41 -5.89 9.44
N GLN A 127 5.95 -5.61 10.64
CA GLN A 127 7.39 -5.43 10.84
C GLN A 127 8.19 -6.70 10.61
N ALA A 128 7.66 -7.87 10.96
CA ALA A 128 8.34 -9.14 10.76
C ALA A 128 8.62 -9.36 9.26
N THR A 129 7.59 -9.20 8.43
CA THR A 129 7.76 -9.26 6.96
C THR A 129 8.70 -8.18 6.44
N HIS A 130 8.56 -6.93 6.92
CA HIS A 130 9.44 -5.82 6.50
C HIS A 130 10.92 -6.14 6.73
N ARG A 131 11.27 -6.60 7.94
CA ARG A 131 12.66 -6.94 8.28
C ARG A 131 13.19 -8.07 7.41
N LEU A 132 12.38 -9.12 7.18
CA LEU A 132 12.78 -10.24 6.34
C LEU A 132 13.06 -9.77 4.90
N ILE A 133 12.11 -9.08 4.26
CA ILE A 133 12.25 -8.61 2.87
C ILE A 133 13.43 -7.64 2.74
N ARG A 134 13.61 -6.73 3.70
CA ARG A 134 14.76 -5.81 3.72
C ARG A 134 16.10 -6.56 3.82
N ASN A 135 16.16 -7.62 4.62
CA ASN A 135 17.38 -8.42 4.75
C ASN A 135 17.70 -9.20 3.46
N VAL A 136 16.67 -9.69 2.76
CA VAL A 136 16.84 -10.49 1.54
C VAL A 136 17.10 -9.61 0.33
N LEU A 137 16.35 -8.51 0.14
CA LEU A 137 16.38 -7.69 -1.07
C LEU A 137 17.08 -6.32 -0.88
N GLY A 138 17.31 -5.86 0.34
CA GLY A 138 17.87 -4.52 0.61
C GLY A 138 16.88 -3.36 0.42
N ILE A 139 15.59 -3.62 0.17
CA ILE A 139 14.57 -2.60 -0.12
C ILE A 139 13.72 -2.26 1.11
N ASN A 140 13.10 -1.08 1.08
CA ASN A 140 12.08 -0.67 2.05
C ASN A 140 10.71 -0.65 1.37
N MET A 141 9.80 -1.52 1.82
CA MET A 141 8.42 -1.51 1.35
C MET A 141 7.61 -0.39 2.01
N THR A 142 6.67 0.18 1.28
CA THR A 142 5.77 1.25 1.76
C THR A 142 4.29 0.92 1.56
N LEU A 143 3.98 -0.19 0.89
CA LEU A 143 2.62 -0.65 0.63
C LEU A 143 2.32 -1.92 1.43
N PHE A 144 1.20 -1.92 2.14
CA PHE A 144 0.69 -3.06 2.89
C PHE A 144 -0.74 -3.38 2.44
N THR A 145 -1.01 -4.64 2.12
CA THR A 145 -2.37 -5.15 1.99
C THR A 145 -2.63 -6.14 3.12
N PRO A 146 -3.70 -5.95 3.91
CA PRO A 146 -4.03 -6.91 4.95
C PRO A 146 -4.51 -8.22 4.32
N PRO A 147 -4.12 -9.38 4.87
CA PRO A 147 -4.60 -10.67 4.43
C PRO A 147 -6.13 -10.71 4.32
N MET A 148 -6.66 -11.29 3.23
CA MET A 148 -8.09 -11.36 2.94
C MET A 148 -8.81 -9.99 2.87
N GLY A 149 -8.07 -8.88 2.85
CA GLY A 149 -8.65 -7.53 2.93
C GLY A 149 -9.20 -7.16 4.31
N PHE A 150 -8.91 -7.94 5.36
CA PHE A 150 -9.46 -7.76 6.70
C PHE A 150 -8.62 -6.81 7.54
N TYR A 151 -9.16 -5.65 7.85
CA TYR A 151 -8.51 -4.61 8.66
C TYR A 151 -9.49 -3.95 9.63
N SER A 152 -8.93 -3.24 10.59
CA SER A 152 -9.61 -2.39 11.56
C SER A 152 -8.89 -1.05 11.67
N ASP A 153 -9.45 -0.09 12.41
CA ASP A 153 -8.78 1.20 12.66
C ASP A 153 -7.42 1.01 13.34
N THR A 154 -7.28 -0.01 14.19
CA THR A 154 -6.01 -0.33 14.85
C THR A 154 -4.98 -0.85 13.85
N THR A 155 -5.40 -1.59 12.81
CA THR A 155 -4.53 -2.03 11.70
C THR A 155 -4.04 -0.82 10.91
N LEU A 156 -4.94 0.10 10.55
CA LEU A 156 -4.59 1.31 9.80
C LEU A 156 -3.57 2.16 10.57
N LYS A 157 -3.79 2.38 11.88
CA LYS A 157 -2.84 3.10 12.74
C LYS A 157 -1.50 2.38 12.88
N ALA A 158 -1.50 1.04 12.95
CA ALA A 158 -0.28 0.25 13.01
C ALA A 158 0.56 0.41 11.73
N ALA A 159 -0.08 0.31 10.56
CA ALA A 159 0.56 0.46 9.25
C ALA A 159 1.09 1.89 9.05
N GLU A 160 0.27 2.92 9.31
CA GLU A 160 0.66 4.33 9.21
C GLU A 160 1.85 4.65 10.11
N GLY A 161 1.83 4.20 11.37
CA GLY A 161 2.94 4.39 12.32
C GLY A 161 4.24 3.67 11.93
N LEU A 162 4.22 2.85 10.88
CA LEU A 162 5.36 2.20 10.24
C LEU A 162 5.72 2.81 8.88
N GLY A 163 5.00 3.86 8.44
CA GLY A 163 5.18 4.50 7.14
C GLY A 163 4.53 3.74 5.98
N TYR A 164 3.60 2.83 6.25
CA TYR A 164 2.88 2.09 5.23
C TYR A 164 1.57 2.76 4.83
N ARG A 165 1.25 2.69 3.54
CA ARG A 165 -0.10 2.89 3.02
C ARG A 165 -0.81 1.54 2.93
N VAL A 166 -2.03 1.50 3.43
CA VAL A 166 -2.86 0.29 3.34
C VAL A 166 -3.58 0.29 2.00
N ILE A 167 -3.40 -0.78 1.23
CA ILE A 167 -3.99 -0.97 -0.10
C ILE A 167 -5.06 -2.04 0.00
N ILE A 168 -6.24 -1.73 -0.53
CA ILE A 168 -7.35 -2.68 -0.68
C ILE A 168 -7.68 -2.76 -2.17
N PRO A 169 -7.81 -3.95 -2.77
CA PRO A 169 -8.13 -4.08 -4.18
C PRO A 169 -9.49 -3.46 -4.50
N THR A 170 -9.59 -2.82 -5.66
CA THR A 170 -10.87 -2.33 -6.21
C THR A 170 -11.67 -3.48 -6.80
N ILE A 171 -10.97 -4.42 -7.43
CA ILE A 171 -11.52 -5.57 -8.13
C ILE A 171 -10.86 -6.83 -7.57
N ASP A 172 -11.65 -7.74 -7.00
CA ASP A 172 -11.21 -9.09 -6.65
C ASP A 172 -11.70 -10.07 -7.71
N THR A 173 -10.80 -10.78 -8.35
CA THR A 173 -11.13 -11.75 -9.40
C THR A 173 -11.65 -13.08 -8.83
N PHE A 174 -11.44 -13.33 -7.52
CA PHE A 174 -11.73 -14.60 -6.86
C PHE A 174 -11.15 -15.82 -7.58
N ASP A 175 -9.98 -15.63 -8.22
CA ASP A 175 -9.29 -16.64 -9.03
C ASP A 175 -8.81 -17.85 -8.22
N TRP A 176 -8.58 -17.65 -6.93
CA TRP A 176 -8.27 -18.74 -5.99
C TRP A 176 -9.45 -19.71 -5.77
N ARG A 177 -10.69 -19.23 -6.00
CA ARG A 177 -11.94 -19.98 -5.82
C ARG A 177 -12.46 -20.53 -7.14
N ASP A 178 -12.56 -19.67 -8.15
CA ASP A 178 -13.22 -19.99 -9.41
C ASP A 178 -12.19 -20.35 -10.47
N ARG A 179 -12.00 -21.65 -10.66
CA ARG A 179 -11.01 -22.25 -11.55
C ARG A 179 -11.42 -22.17 -13.02
N ASN A 180 -11.68 -20.95 -13.51
CA ASN A 180 -12.13 -20.71 -14.88
C ASN A 180 -11.58 -19.38 -15.41
N ARG A 181 -10.71 -19.45 -16.43
CA ARG A 181 -10.07 -18.29 -17.03
C ARG A 181 -11.05 -17.23 -17.56
N ALA A 182 -12.21 -17.65 -18.10
CA ALA A 182 -13.19 -16.70 -18.64
C ALA A 182 -13.86 -15.91 -17.50
N ILE A 183 -14.24 -16.58 -16.40
CA ILE A 183 -14.80 -15.92 -15.21
C ILE A 183 -13.79 -14.94 -14.59
N ILE A 184 -12.53 -15.34 -14.50
CA ILE A 184 -11.44 -14.48 -13.98
C ILE A 184 -11.28 -13.23 -14.86
N HIS A 185 -11.20 -13.43 -16.18
CA HIS A 185 -11.15 -12.34 -17.15
C HIS A 185 -12.34 -11.39 -16.98
N ASP A 186 -13.58 -11.91 -17.02
CA ASP A 186 -14.77 -11.09 -16.99
C ASP A 186 -14.86 -10.25 -15.71
N ARG A 187 -14.52 -10.82 -14.55
CA ARG A 187 -14.45 -10.06 -13.29
C ARG A 187 -13.37 -8.97 -13.31
N ALA A 188 -12.20 -9.28 -13.86
CA ALA A 188 -11.11 -8.31 -13.94
C ALA A 188 -11.49 -7.07 -14.76
N ILE A 189 -12.42 -7.22 -15.74
CA ILE A 189 -12.75 -6.17 -16.70
C ILE A 189 -14.16 -5.59 -16.56
N GLU A 190 -15.08 -6.20 -15.80
CA GLU A 190 -16.50 -5.82 -15.74
C GLU A 190 -16.70 -4.34 -15.39
N ASN A 191 -16.04 -3.85 -14.33
CA ASN A 191 -16.12 -2.45 -13.89
C ASN A 191 -14.76 -1.74 -14.01
N LEU A 192 -13.98 -2.11 -15.02
CA LEU A 192 -12.64 -1.62 -15.22
C LEU A 192 -12.61 -0.13 -15.58
N SER A 193 -11.85 0.65 -14.81
CA SER A 193 -11.60 2.07 -15.05
C SER A 193 -10.23 2.45 -14.49
N GLY A 194 -9.67 3.59 -14.93
CA GLY A 194 -8.38 4.07 -14.42
C GLY A 194 -8.36 4.18 -12.90
N GLY A 195 -7.23 3.93 -12.30
CA GLY A 195 -7.02 3.86 -10.86
C GLY A 195 -7.37 2.52 -10.21
N ASN A 196 -8.00 1.56 -10.92
CA ASN A 196 -8.34 0.28 -10.30
C ASN A 196 -7.10 -0.55 -9.93
N PHE A 197 -7.20 -1.25 -8.80
CA PHE A 197 -6.28 -2.29 -8.35
C PHE A 197 -6.97 -3.65 -8.52
N ILE A 198 -6.44 -4.50 -9.40
CA ILE A 198 -7.01 -5.81 -9.74
C ILE A 198 -6.24 -6.88 -8.97
N LEU A 199 -6.91 -7.54 -8.02
CA LEU A 199 -6.32 -8.61 -7.21
C LEU A 199 -6.37 -9.94 -7.95
N LEU A 200 -5.22 -10.59 -7.96
CA LEU A 200 -4.95 -11.90 -8.55
C LEU A 200 -4.08 -12.74 -7.61
N HIS A 201 -4.02 -14.05 -7.87
CA HIS A 201 -3.15 -14.99 -7.16
C HIS A 201 -2.42 -15.90 -8.17
N PRO A 202 -1.32 -16.58 -7.77
CA PRO A 202 -0.59 -17.48 -8.65
C PRO A 202 -1.38 -18.79 -8.85
N THR A 203 -2.34 -18.77 -9.78
CA THR A 203 -3.10 -19.96 -10.20
C THR A 203 -2.89 -20.25 -11.68
N HIS A 204 -3.05 -21.50 -12.11
CA HIS A 204 -2.99 -21.86 -13.53
C HIS A 204 -3.97 -21.04 -14.36
N HIS A 205 -5.20 -20.90 -13.88
CA HIS A 205 -6.26 -20.18 -14.61
C HIS A 205 -6.02 -18.67 -14.67
N THR A 206 -5.35 -18.11 -13.67
CA THR A 206 -4.89 -16.71 -13.69
C THR A 206 -3.85 -16.52 -14.79
N ILE A 207 -2.83 -17.38 -14.84
CA ILE A 207 -1.79 -17.32 -15.88
C ILE A 207 -2.41 -17.41 -17.28
N GLU A 208 -3.38 -18.33 -17.47
CA GLU A 208 -4.11 -18.46 -18.73
C GLU A 208 -4.98 -17.24 -19.07
N ALA A 209 -5.53 -16.55 -18.07
CA ALA A 209 -6.38 -15.38 -18.25
C ALA A 209 -5.59 -14.08 -18.51
N LEU A 210 -4.38 -13.97 -17.98
CA LEU A 210 -3.57 -12.74 -17.99
C LEU A 210 -3.42 -12.12 -19.38
N PRO A 211 -3.03 -12.84 -20.46
CA PRO A 211 -2.88 -12.23 -21.77
C PRO A 211 -4.15 -11.55 -22.27
N SER A 212 -5.32 -12.17 -22.03
CA SER A 212 -6.61 -11.60 -22.43
C SER A 212 -7.00 -10.39 -21.57
N ILE A 213 -6.74 -10.42 -20.26
CA ILE A 213 -6.94 -9.28 -19.37
C ILE A 213 -6.08 -8.10 -19.81
N ILE A 214 -4.77 -8.32 -20.04
CA ILE A 214 -3.82 -7.30 -20.48
C ILE A 214 -4.27 -6.67 -21.80
N ASN A 215 -4.65 -7.49 -22.79
CA ASN A 215 -5.13 -7.01 -24.08
C ASN A 215 -6.42 -6.18 -23.94
N THR A 216 -7.35 -6.59 -23.10
CA THR A 216 -8.59 -5.85 -22.86
C THR A 216 -8.32 -4.51 -22.17
N VAL A 217 -7.42 -4.47 -21.17
CA VAL A 217 -7.00 -3.23 -20.51
C VAL A 217 -6.44 -2.25 -21.53
N ARG A 218 -5.49 -2.70 -22.35
CA ARG A 218 -4.89 -1.89 -23.42
C ARG A 218 -5.88 -1.46 -24.49
N GLY A 219 -6.79 -2.36 -24.88
CA GLY A 219 -7.86 -2.07 -25.86
C GLY A 219 -8.85 -1.01 -25.37
N ARG A 220 -8.98 -0.80 -24.06
CA ARG A 220 -9.75 0.29 -23.47
C ARG A 220 -8.95 1.59 -23.31
N GLY A 221 -7.73 1.67 -23.83
CA GLY A 221 -6.86 2.84 -23.71
C GLY A 221 -6.23 3.04 -22.33
N LEU A 222 -6.24 1.99 -21.47
CA LEU A 222 -5.65 2.03 -20.14
C LEU A 222 -4.24 1.44 -20.15
N ASN A 223 -3.34 2.00 -19.34
CA ASN A 223 -2.00 1.50 -19.13
C ASN A 223 -1.95 0.58 -17.91
N LEU A 224 -1.13 -0.48 -18.02
CA LEU A 224 -0.81 -1.33 -16.88
C LEU A 224 0.43 -0.78 -16.16
N THR A 225 0.37 -0.71 -14.84
CA THR A 225 1.45 -0.20 -13.99
C THR A 225 1.45 -0.89 -12.62
N THR A 226 2.40 -0.54 -11.76
CA THR A 226 2.41 -0.95 -10.35
C THR A 226 1.36 -0.17 -9.54
N VAL A 227 1.07 -0.63 -8.33
CA VAL A 227 0.18 0.10 -7.40
C VAL A 227 0.74 1.49 -7.11
N SER A 228 2.06 1.62 -6.88
CA SER A 228 2.70 2.93 -6.70
C SER A 228 2.56 3.82 -7.93
N GLY A 229 2.73 3.26 -9.13
CA GLY A 229 2.51 3.99 -10.38
C GLY A 229 1.07 4.48 -10.55
N ALA A 230 0.07 3.66 -10.23
CA ALA A 230 -1.33 4.05 -10.29
C ALA A 230 -1.72 5.08 -9.22
N ILE A 231 -1.01 5.12 -8.07
CA ILE A 231 -1.17 6.14 -7.02
C ILE A 231 -0.54 7.49 -7.46
N GLY A 232 0.34 7.49 -8.47
CA GLY A 232 1.08 8.67 -8.89
C GLY A 232 2.39 8.88 -8.10
N GLN A 233 2.95 7.81 -7.54
CA GLN A 233 4.30 7.80 -6.98
C GLN A 233 5.25 7.18 -8.01
N THR A 234 6.30 7.91 -8.36
CA THR A 234 7.46 7.34 -9.06
C THR A 234 8.25 6.53 -8.03
N ILE A 235 8.57 5.27 -8.35
CA ILE A 235 9.43 4.39 -7.56
C ILE A 235 10.88 4.92 -7.62
#